data_d22e0768635d8502bdfdb2fc9bc99f9f
#
_entry.id   d22e0768635d8502bdfdb2fc9bc99f9f
#
_cell.length_a   1.000
_cell.length_b   1.000
_cell.length_c   1.000
_cell.angle_alpha   90.00
_cell.angle_beta   90.00
_cell.angle_gamma   90.00
#
_symmetry.space_group_name_H-M   'P 1'
#
loop_
_entity.id
_entity.type
_entity.pdbx_description
1 polymer ?
#
loop_
_entity_poly.entity_id
_entity_poly.type
_entity_poly.pdbx_seq_one_letter_code
_entity_poly.pdbx_strand_id
1 'polypeptide(L)'
;MERVKNKYFALLCAALLVSICSQAQDDIPKTGRTSDFSENYNVSKHFDKESNTYYYLTRIKHKDKQGKLIKLRLALSNKPEGEAVRAFAVRMNTALAFNASMGRTDLPPNVRQPKGIQIIDGVIKQELKTGYYTLGIKDDNELKAYPSSVKAVDIIKDGSTTALTGFIPLIENHESVSEELFKIAGHLQKHPRQVIAQFDNKDILMLSCGGRGFDGDGMTAFDLTRILKALDVRFALNLDGGGSVSTVIGDKLITKKIDEKGTKERLRPNFLYVMPN
;
A
#
# COMPACT_ATOMS: atom_id res chain seq x y z
N MET A 1 -39.99 36.68 -3.71
CA MET A 1 -39.82 35.98 -2.41
C MET A 1 -39.23 34.57 -2.55
N GLU A 2 -38.59 34.22 -3.68
CA GLU A 2 -38.05 32.89 -3.99
C GLU A 2 -36.50 32.79 -4.03
N ARG A 3 -35.80 33.90 -3.90
CA ARG A 3 -34.32 33.88 -3.99
C ARG A 3 -33.58 33.69 -2.66
N VAL A 4 -34.24 33.58 -1.53
CA VAL A 4 -33.62 33.47 -0.21
C VAL A 4 -33.57 32.00 0.28
N LYS A 5 -34.41 31.10 -0.25
CA LYS A 5 -34.48 29.71 0.20
C LYS A 5 -33.33 28.80 -0.31
N ASN A 6 -32.66 29.16 -1.39
CA ASN A 6 -31.61 28.32 -1.98
C ASN A 6 -30.20 28.48 -1.35
N LYS A 7 -29.97 29.54 -0.57
CA LYS A 7 -28.65 29.73 0.09
C LYS A 7 -28.50 28.90 1.36
N TYR A 8 -29.56 28.60 2.05
CA TYR A 8 -29.51 27.80 3.29
C TYR A 8 -29.45 26.28 3.05
N PHE A 9 -29.94 25.82 1.90
CA PHE A 9 -29.88 24.40 1.55
C PHE A 9 -28.46 23.96 1.14
N ALA A 10 -27.69 24.81 0.49
CA ALA A 10 -26.30 24.54 0.13
C ALA A 10 -25.34 24.56 1.34
N LEU A 11 -25.63 25.38 2.37
CA LEU A 11 -24.83 25.40 3.60
C LEU A 11 -25.11 24.18 4.51
N LEU A 12 -26.33 23.65 4.50
CA LEU A 12 -26.68 22.45 5.30
C LEU A 12 -26.05 21.17 4.75
N CYS A 13 -25.91 21.05 3.42
CA CYS A 13 -25.25 19.90 2.79
C CYS A 13 -23.72 19.91 3.00
N ALA A 14 -23.09 21.10 3.06
CA ALA A 14 -21.66 21.19 3.34
C ALA A 14 -21.33 20.88 4.80
N ALA A 15 -22.21 21.21 5.74
CA ALA A 15 -22.03 20.92 7.17
C ALA A 15 -22.25 19.43 7.49
N LEU A 16 -23.13 18.72 6.75
CA LEU A 16 -23.35 17.28 6.95
C LEU A 16 -22.20 16.40 6.40
N LEU A 17 -21.47 16.86 5.37
CA LEU A 17 -20.34 16.11 4.81
C LEU A 17 -19.09 16.17 5.70
N VAL A 18 -18.94 17.19 6.53
CA VAL A 18 -17.82 17.32 7.49
C VAL A 18 -18.06 16.49 8.77
N SER A 19 -19.34 16.22 9.12
CA SER A 19 -19.70 15.51 10.36
C SER A 19 -19.65 13.99 10.25
N ILE A 20 -19.55 13.40 9.05
CA ILE A 20 -19.51 11.93 8.88
C ILE A 20 -18.08 11.38 8.92
N CYS A 21 -17.06 12.23 8.84
CA CYS A 21 -15.65 11.81 8.90
C CYS A 21 -15.10 11.67 10.34
N SER A 22 -15.90 11.93 11.39
CA SER A 22 -15.41 12.03 12.78
C SER A 22 -15.84 10.88 13.70
N GLN A 23 -16.52 9.84 13.22
CA GLN A 23 -17.01 8.74 14.09
C GLN A 23 -16.63 7.36 13.55
N ALA A 24 -15.36 7.05 13.47
CA ALA A 24 -14.81 5.68 13.51
C ALA A 24 -13.32 5.71 13.83
N GLN A 25 -12.92 6.39 14.89
CA GLN A 25 -11.65 6.13 15.54
C GLN A 25 -11.85 4.95 16.50
N ASP A 26 -11.99 3.75 15.95
CA ASP A 26 -11.88 2.54 16.77
C ASP A 26 -10.42 2.38 17.19
N ASP A 27 -10.21 2.25 18.48
CA ASP A 27 -8.93 2.15 19.17
C ASP A 27 -7.99 1.12 18.53
N ILE A 28 -7.07 1.59 17.68
CA ILE A 28 -5.87 0.83 17.34
C ILE A 28 -4.98 0.91 18.58
N PRO A 29 -4.70 -0.21 19.27
CA PRO A 29 -3.92 -0.17 20.49
C PRO A 29 -2.56 0.48 20.23
N LYS A 30 -2.26 1.55 20.97
CA LYS A 30 -0.92 2.16 21.00
C LYS A 30 0.03 1.16 21.64
N THR A 31 0.92 0.55 20.87
CA THR A 31 1.91 -0.39 21.37
C THR A 31 3.12 0.38 21.93
N GLY A 32 3.62 0.00 23.09
CA GLY A 32 4.58 0.76 23.91
C GLY A 32 6.01 0.92 23.40
N ARG A 33 6.29 0.69 22.10
CA ARG A 33 7.60 0.93 21.46
C ARG A 33 7.63 2.13 20.50
N THR A 34 6.57 2.90 20.40
CA THR A 34 6.38 3.82 19.27
C THR A 34 6.03 5.26 19.65
N SER A 35 6.30 5.72 20.88
CA SER A 35 5.91 7.07 21.31
C SER A 35 6.44 8.17 20.37
N ASP A 36 7.67 8.06 19.90
CA ASP A 36 8.29 9.07 19.04
C ASP A 36 7.95 8.90 17.55
N PHE A 37 7.60 7.68 17.13
CA PHE A 37 7.27 7.37 15.75
C PHE A 37 5.80 7.58 15.41
N SER A 38 4.89 7.51 16.39
CA SER A 38 3.45 7.72 16.20
C SER A 38 3.10 9.10 15.65
N GLU A 39 3.97 10.09 15.79
CA GLU A 39 3.81 11.41 15.20
C GLU A 39 4.13 11.45 13.69
N ASN A 40 4.86 10.46 13.19
CA ASN A 40 5.34 10.37 11.81
C ASN A 40 4.44 9.50 10.93
N TYR A 41 3.51 8.76 11.51
CA TYR A 41 2.49 8.02 10.77
C TYR A 41 1.16 7.99 11.53
N ASN A 42 0.09 7.81 10.77
CA ASN A 42 -1.26 7.60 11.29
C ASN A 42 -1.85 6.35 10.67
N VAL A 43 -2.51 5.53 11.49
CA VAL A 43 -3.22 4.32 11.04
C VAL A 43 -4.68 4.42 11.44
N SER A 44 -5.57 4.20 10.48
CA SER A 44 -7.01 4.22 10.70
C SER A 44 -7.68 3.03 10.02
N LYS A 45 -8.76 2.53 10.64
CA LYS A 45 -9.60 1.46 10.09
C LYS A 45 -10.90 2.07 9.59
N HIS A 46 -11.34 1.68 8.41
CA HIS A 46 -12.55 2.18 7.75
C HIS A 46 -13.38 1.02 7.23
N PHE A 47 -14.66 1.27 7.02
CA PHE A 47 -15.58 0.33 6.37
C PHE A 47 -16.14 0.95 5.09
N ASP A 48 -15.95 0.28 3.97
CA ASP A 48 -16.55 0.65 2.70
C ASP A 48 -17.83 -0.15 2.46
N LYS A 49 -18.97 0.54 2.42
CA LYS A 49 -20.29 -0.09 2.27
C LYS A 49 -20.48 -0.71 0.89
N GLU A 50 -19.93 -0.10 -0.18
CA GLU A 50 -20.11 -0.56 -1.55
C GLU A 50 -19.40 -1.89 -1.80
N SER A 51 -18.17 -2.02 -1.33
CA SER A 51 -17.42 -3.27 -1.40
C SER A 51 -17.76 -4.26 -0.29
N ASN A 52 -18.48 -3.83 0.77
CA ASN A 52 -18.72 -4.57 2.00
C ASN A 52 -17.42 -5.03 2.66
N THR A 53 -16.44 -4.11 2.81
CA THR A 53 -15.08 -4.48 3.21
C THR A 53 -14.47 -3.46 4.15
N TYR A 54 -13.81 -3.96 5.21
CA TYR A 54 -12.93 -3.14 6.04
C TYR A 54 -11.59 -2.94 5.36
N TYR A 55 -11.04 -1.74 5.49
CA TYR A 55 -9.70 -1.40 5.01
C TYR A 55 -8.95 -0.52 6.01
N TYR A 56 -7.64 -0.56 5.92
CA TYR A 56 -6.73 0.17 6.78
C TYR A 56 -5.96 1.17 5.93
N LEU A 57 -5.89 2.41 6.39
CA LEU A 57 -5.05 3.45 5.83
C LEU A 57 -3.88 3.70 6.77
N THR A 58 -2.66 3.54 6.28
CA THR A 58 -1.44 3.93 6.97
C THR A 58 -0.80 5.09 6.22
N ARG A 59 -0.99 6.31 6.73
CA ARG A 59 -0.35 7.51 6.18
C ARG A 59 0.98 7.74 6.85
N ILE A 60 2.05 7.83 6.07
CA ILE A 60 3.42 8.06 6.51
C ILE A 60 3.81 9.46 6.05
N LYS A 61 4.21 10.32 6.96
CA LYS A 61 4.68 11.67 6.63
C LYS A 61 5.96 11.58 5.80
N HIS A 62 6.13 12.51 4.87
CA HIS A 62 7.36 12.62 4.08
C HIS A 62 8.57 12.94 4.96
N LYS A 63 8.41 13.82 5.94
CA LYS A 63 9.46 14.24 6.88
C LYS A 63 8.96 14.23 8.31
N ASP A 64 9.88 14.01 9.23
CA ASP A 64 9.62 14.17 10.68
C ASP A 64 9.57 15.66 11.08
N LYS A 65 9.38 15.93 12.37
CA LYS A 65 9.33 17.29 12.92
C LYS A 65 10.65 18.06 12.76
N GLN A 66 11.76 17.38 12.64
CA GLN A 66 13.08 17.96 12.44
C GLN A 66 13.39 18.20 10.94
N GLY A 67 12.46 17.85 10.04
CA GLY A 67 12.63 17.97 8.59
C GLY A 67 13.43 16.84 7.95
N LYS A 68 13.77 15.80 8.71
CA LYS A 68 14.48 14.61 8.22
C LYS A 68 13.52 13.70 7.46
N LEU A 69 13.97 13.20 6.30
CA LEU A 69 13.19 12.27 5.48
C LEU A 69 12.87 10.97 6.21
N ILE A 70 11.61 10.59 6.23
CA ILE A 70 11.14 9.27 6.68
C ILE A 70 11.23 8.33 5.47
N LYS A 71 12.38 7.68 5.30
CA LYS A 71 12.69 6.90 4.09
C LYS A 71 11.89 5.60 4.03
N LEU A 72 11.15 5.41 2.94
CA LEU A 72 10.57 4.11 2.56
C LEU A 72 11.68 3.24 1.96
N ARG A 73 11.80 1.99 2.42
CA ARG A 73 12.85 1.05 2.04
C ARG A 73 12.27 -0.24 1.51
N LEU A 74 13.06 -0.94 0.69
CA LEU A 74 12.77 -2.29 0.21
C LEU A 74 13.83 -3.26 0.74
N ALA A 75 13.41 -4.45 1.17
CA ALA A 75 14.30 -5.55 1.51
C ALA A 75 13.80 -6.86 0.92
N LEU A 76 14.74 -7.73 0.55
CA LEU A 76 14.45 -9.15 0.27
C LEU A 76 14.45 -9.95 1.57
N SER A 77 13.69 -11.05 1.59
CA SER A 77 13.83 -12.05 2.66
C SER A 77 15.28 -12.61 2.68
N ASN A 78 15.80 -12.81 3.87
CA ASN A 78 17.08 -13.50 4.06
C ASN A 78 16.93 -15.04 4.16
N LYS A 79 15.69 -15.55 4.02
CA LYS A 79 15.36 -16.96 4.03
C LYS A 79 14.90 -17.42 2.65
N PRO A 80 15.37 -18.55 2.15
CA PRO A 80 14.95 -19.08 0.86
C PRO A 80 13.42 -19.25 0.76
N GLU A 81 12.77 -19.73 1.82
CA GLU A 81 11.33 -19.94 1.90
C GLU A 81 10.52 -18.64 2.07
N GLY A 82 11.19 -17.50 2.21
CA GLY A 82 10.56 -16.24 2.54
C GLY A 82 10.29 -16.07 4.05
N GLU A 83 9.72 -14.95 4.43
CA GLU A 83 9.33 -14.64 5.82
C GLU A 83 7.91 -14.10 5.88
N ALA A 84 7.21 -14.30 7.01
CA ALA A 84 6.02 -13.52 7.33
C ALA A 84 6.41 -12.04 7.55
N VAL A 85 5.56 -11.10 7.14
CA VAL A 85 5.87 -9.65 7.29
C VAL A 85 6.13 -9.29 8.76
N ARG A 86 5.38 -9.90 9.69
CA ARG A 86 5.59 -9.70 11.13
C ARG A 86 6.95 -10.24 11.61
N ALA A 87 7.35 -11.42 11.12
CA ALA A 87 8.65 -11.98 11.48
C ALA A 87 9.80 -11.10 10.96
N PHE A 88 9.68 -10.59 9.72
CA PHE A 88 10.60 -9.62 9.16
C PHE A 88 10.66 -8.34 9.99
N ALA A 89 9.49 -7.78 10.36
CA ALA A 89 9.40 -6.55 11.15
C ALA A 89 10.10 -6.67 12.50
N VAL A 90 9.88 -7.78 13.20
CA VAL A 90 10.55 -8.08 14.49
C VAL A 90 12.07 -8.21 14.31
N ARG A 91 12.51 -9.00 13.31
CA ARG A 91 13.94 -9.22 13.03
C ARG A 91 14.68 -7.94 12.68
N MET A 92 14.05 -7.08 11.87
CA MET A 92 14.62 -5.81 11.42
C MET A 92 14.37 -4.65 12.37
N ASN A 93 13.58 -4.86 13.44
CA ASN A 93 13.12 -3.81 14.36
C ASN A 93 12.51 -2.60 13.63
N THR A 94 11.61 -2.87 12.67
CA THR A 94 10.99 -1.81 11.87
C THR A 94 9.89 -1.09 12.65
N ALA A 95 9.60 0.16 12.30
CA ALA A 95 8.43 0.87 12.78
C ALA A 95 7.18 0.42 12.02
N LEU A 96 7.30 0.27 10.69
CA LEU A 96 6.25 -0.19 9.80
C LEU A 96 6.83 -1.21 8.83
N ALA A 97 6.05 -2.25 8.50
CA ALA A 97 6.39 -3.20 7.46
C ALA A 97 5.14 -3.66 6.70
N PHE A 98 5.30 -3.89 5.41
CA PHE A 98 4.24 -4.26 4.46
C PHE A 98 4.75 -5.34 3.51
N ASN A 99 3.84 -6.19 3.02
CA ASN A 99 4.16 -7.02 1.85
C ASN A 99 4.38 -6.13 0.61
N ALA A 100 5.17 -6.62 -0.32
CA ALA A 100 5.59 -5.83 -1.49
C ALA A 100 5.22 -6.52 -2.82
N SER A 101 6.17 -7.17 -3.49
CA SER A 101 5.93 -7.82 -4.79
C SER A 101 5.22 -9.17 -4.66
N MET A 102 4.56 -9.57 -5.74
CA MET A 102 4.12 -10.94 -5.93
C MET A 102 5.31 -11.89 -5.97
N GLY A 103 5.15 -13.06 -5.34
CA GLY A 103 6.12 -14.15 -5.45
C GLY A 103 6.05 -14.86 -6.81
N ARG A 104 7.16 -15.43 -7.24
CA ARG A 104 7.21 -16.37 -8.38
C ARG A 104 6.47 -17.66 -8.05
N THR A 105 5.79 -18.20 -9.05
CA THR A 105 5.00 -19.45 -8.94
C THR A 105 5.66 -20.66 -9.61
N ASP A 106 6.77 -20.40 -10.31
CA ASP A 106 7.55 -21.37 -11.08
C ASP A 106 8.77 -21.93 -10.31
N LEU A 107 8.81 -21.71 -9.00
CA LEU A 107 9.88 -22.16 -8.10
C LEU A 107 9.42 -23.33 -7.24
N PRO A 108 10.36 -24.14 -6.69
CA PRO A 108 10.04 -25.16 -5.70
C PRO A 108 9.25 -24.59 -4.51
N PRO A 109 8.40 -25.38 -3.85
CA PRO A 109 7.51 -24.90 -2.77
C PRO A 109 8.21 -24.23 -1.59
N ASN A 110 9.48 -24.59 -1.35
CA ASN A 110 10.31 -24.05 -0.28
C ASN A 110 11.22 -22.89 -0.72
N VAL A 111 11.05 -22.38 -1.95
CA VAL A 111 11.80 -21.23 -2.47
C VAL A 111 10.84 -20.12 -2.86
N ARG A 112 11.09 -18.91 -2.37
CA ARG A 112 10.30 -17.73 -2.71
C ARG A 112 11.23 -16.61 -3.18
N GLN A 113 10.98 -16.17 -4.39
CA GLN A 113 11.61 -14.99 -4.98
C GLN A 113 10.54 -14.02 -5.45
N PRO A 114 10.78 -12.71 -5.40
CA PRO A 114 9.85 -11.74 -5.96
C PRO A 114 9.77 -11.88 -7.49
N LYS A 115 8.65 -11.51 -8.08
CA LYS A 115 8.48 -11.44 -9.53
C LYS A 115 9.02 -10.11 -10.05
N GLY A 116 9.58 -10.13 -11.27
CA GLY A 116 9.94 -8.91 -11.99
C GLY A 116 11.25 -8.25 -11.55
N ILE A 117 11.27 -6.93 -11.60
CA ILE A 117 12.44 -6.09 -11.28
C ILE A 117 12.51 -5.84 -9.78
N GLN A 118 13.73 -5.94 -9.23
CA GLN A 118 14.07 -5.57 -7.86
C GLN A 118 15.35 -4.73 -7.88
N ILE A 119 15.26 -3.47 -7.48
CA ILE A 119 16.38 -2.54 -7.32
C ILE A 119 16.41 -2.10 -5.86
N ILE A 120 17.57 -2.20 -5.21
CA ILE A 120 17.75 -1.78 -3.82
C ILE A 120 19.02 -0.92 -3.75
N ASP A 121 18.87 0.32 -3.29
CA ASP A 121 19.97 1.30 -3.16
C ASP A 121 20.81 1.44 -4.45
N GLY A 122 20.12 1.56 -5.61
CA GLY A 122 20.74 1.70 -6.94
C GLY A 122 21.33 0.40 -7.51
N VAL A 123 21.23 -0.72 -6.80
CA VAL A 123 21.77 -2.01 -7.25
C VAL A 123 20.63 -2.90 -7.79
N ILE A 124 20.74 -3.34 -9.04
CA ILE A 124 19.83 -4.31 -9.64
C ILE A 124 20.06 -5.68 -8.98
N LYS A 125 19.09 -6.11 -8.14
CA LYS A 125 19.11 -7.41 -7.47
C LYS A 125 18.49 -8.50 -8.35
N GLN A 126 17.53 -8.10 -9.18
CA GLN A 126 16.83 -8.99 -10.10
C GLN A 126 16.21 -8.20 -11.24
N GLU A 127 16.21 -8.77 -12.44
CA GLU A 127 15.44 -8.29 -13.58
C GLU A 127 14.84 -9.49 -14.32
N LEU A 128 13.54 -9.70 -14.12
CA LEU A 128 12.75 -10.73 -14.78
C LEU A 128 11.63 -10.08 -15.58
N LYS A 129 11.39 -10.58 -16.78
CA LYS A 129 10.32 -10.08 -17.65
C LYS A 129 8.95 -10.44 -17.06
N THR A 130 8.03 -9.47 -17.00
CA THR A 130 6.64 -9.66 -16.56
C THR A 130 5.71 -8.82 -17.42
N GLY A 131 4.40 -9.03 -17.31
CA GLY A 131 3.38 -8.14 -17.89
C GLY A 131 2.92 -7.03 -16.91
N TYR A 132 3.62 -6.83 -15.78
CA TYR A 132 3.20 -5.92 -14.71
C TYR A 132 4.07 -4.68 -14.64
N TYR A 133 3.54 -3.64 -14.03
CA TYR A 133 4.26 -2.39 -13.80
C TYR A 133 5.25 -2.52 -12.65
N THR A 134 6.32 -1.74 -12.74
CA THR A 134 7.32 -1.60 -11.68
C THR A 134 7.13 -0.27 -10.98
N LEU A 135 7.02 -0.29 -9.65
CA LEU A 135 7.10 0.88 -8.80
C LEU A 135 8.56 1.28 -8.66
N GLY A 136 8.88 2.51 -9.02
CA GLY A 136 10.14 3.16 -8.68
C GLY A 136 9.96 4.10 -7.50
N ILE A 137 10.96 4.17 -6.66
CA ILE A 137 11.05 5.04 -5.49
C ILE A 137 12.35 5.81 -5.59
N LYS A 138 12.29 7.14 -5.72
CA LYS A 138 13.46 8.01 -5.72
C LYS A 138 14.00 8.19 -4.30
N ASP A 139 15.17 8.80 -4.17
CA ASP A 139 15.82 9.00 -2.86
C ASP A 139 15.01 9.87 -1.89
N ASP A 140 14.16 10.74 -2.42
CA ASP A 140 13.24 11.58 -1.66
C ASP A 140 11.83 10.97 -1.49
N ASN A 141 11.70 9.66 -1.71
CA ASN A 141 10.45 8.90 -1.70
C ASN A 141 9.45 9.26 -2.82
N GLU A 142 9.80 10.05 -3.84
CA GLU A 142 8.89 10.24 -4.96
C GLU A 142 8.61 8.91 -5.66
N LEU A 143 7.32 8.62 -5.86
CA LEU A 143 6.85 7.37 -6.46
C LEU A 143 6.53 7.57 -7.95
N LYS A 144 6.91 6.59 -8.78
CA LYS A 144 6.62 6.55 -10.21
C LYS A 144 6.34 5.12 -10.66
N ALA A 145 5.37 4.94 -11.58
CA ALA A 145 5.11 3.66 -12.24
C ALA A 145 5.90 3.58 -13.55
N TYR A 146 6.45 2.41 -13.82
CA TYR A 146 7.13 2.09 -15.09
C TYR A 146 6.42 0.91 -15.73
N PRO A 147 6.02 1.02 -17.02
CA PRO A 147 5.48 -0.10 -17.77
C PRO A 147 6.44 -1.29 -17.84
N SER A 148 5.90 -2.48 -18.05
CA SER A 148 6.66 -3.74 -18.11
C SER A 148 7.74 -3.79 -19.18
N SER A 149 7.73 -2.87 -20.14
CA SER A 149 8.74 -2.73 -21.21
C SER A 149 10.00 -2.00 -20.75
N VAL A 150 9.96 -1.26 -19.63
CA VAL A 150 11.09 -0.47 -19.15
C VAL A 150 12.08 -1.37 -18.41
N LYS A 151 13.37 -1.25 -18.73
CA LYS A 151 14.45 -2.04 -18.12
C LYS A 151 14.89 -1.45 -16.79
N ALA A 152 15.45 -2.28 -15.93
CA ALA A 152 15.95 -1.87 -14.62
C ALA A 152 17.01 -0.74 -14.69
N VAL A 153 17.89 -0.78 -15.68
CA VAL A 153 18.89 0.26 -15.89
C VAL A 153 18.28 1.61 -16.24
N ASP A 154 17.18 1.64 -16.96
CA ASP A 154 16.51 2.89 -17.37
C ASP A 154 15.71 3.47 -16.19
N ILE A 155 15.18 2.62 -15.29
CA ILE A 155 14.57 3.04 -14.03
C ILE A 155 15.60 3.76 -13.14
N ILE A 156 16.83 3.23 -13.06
CA ILE A 156 17.92 3.87 -12.30
C ILE A 156 18.32 5.21 -12.95
N LYS A 157 18.45 5.26 -14.28
CA LYS A 157 18.77 6.51 -15.00
C LYS A 157 17.70 7.60 -14.80
N ASP A 158 16.43 7.24 -14.61
CA ASP A 158 15.34 8.17 -14.29
C ASP A 158 15.33 8.62 -12.82
N GLY A 159 16.30 8.17 -12.02
CA GLY A 159 16.53 8.60 -10.64
C GLY A 159 15.90 7.73 -9.56
N SER A 160 15.25 6.62 -9.90
CA SER A 160 14.74 5.69 -8.90
C SER A 160 15.85 4.78 -8.40
N THR A 161 16.23 4.92 -7.13
CA THR A 161 17.26 4.10 -6.49
C THR A 161 16.71 2.83 -5.85
N THR A 162 15.39 2.77 -5.67
CA THR A 162 14.69 1.57 -5.22
C THR A 162 13.56 1.27 -6.19
N ALA A 163 13.37 0.00 -6.58
CA ALA A 163 12.24 -0.40 -7.40
C ALA A 163 11.81 -1.84 -7.14
N LEU A 164 10.51 -2.08 -7.32
CA LEU A 164 9.91 -3.40 -7.19
C LEU A 164 8.74 -3.56 -8.18
N THR A 165 8.60 -4.73 -8.77
CA THR A 165 7.43 -5.01 -9.60
C THR A 165 6.19 -5.22 -8.72
N GLY A 166 5.16 -4.41 -8.98
CA GLY A 166 3.81 -4.54 -8.42
C GLY A 166 2.86 -5.20 -9.40
N PHE A 167 1.64 -4.65 -9.53
CA PHE A 167 0.68 -5.07 -10.56
C PHE A 167 0.44 -3.96 -11.58
N ILE A 168 -0.43 -3.01 -11.25
CA ILE A 168 -0.86 -1.93 -12.13
C ILE A 168 -0.95 -0.62 -11.36
N PRO A 169 -0.70 0.53 -12.00
CA PRO A 169 -1.12 1.81 -11.45
C PRO A 169 -2.65 1.88 -11.40
N LEU A 170 -3.18 2.64 -10.46
CA LEU A 170 -4.60 2.94 -10.29
C LEU A 170 -4.87 4.42 -10.53
N ILE A 171 -3.93 5.27 -10.10
CA ILE A 171 -3.97 6.73 -10.23
C ILE A 171 -2.61 7.24 -10.67
N GLU A 172 -2.60 8.13 -11.64
CA GLU A 172 -1.44 8.91 -12.07
C GLU A 172 -1.85 10.38 -12.25
N ASN A 173 -1.12 11.30 -11.64
CA ASN A 173 -1.39 12.74 -11.67
C ASN A 173 -2.85 13.10 -11.29
N HIS A 174 -3.36 12.54 -10.18
CA HIS A 174 -4.73 12.66 -9.66
C HIS A 174 -5.82 12.01 -10.55
N GLU A 175 -5.46 11.47 -11.71
CA GLU A 175 -6.43 10.86 -12.61
C GLU A 175 -6.39 9.33 -12.57
N SER A 176 -7.56 8.71 -12.70
CA SER A 176 -7.65 7.27 -12.87
C SER A 176 -6.96 6.83 -14.15
N VAL A 177 -6.19 5.76 -14.08
CA VAL A 177 -5.65 5.14 -15.30
C VAL A 177 -6.78 4.51 -16.14
N SER A 178 -6.46 4.13 -17.37
CA SER A 178 -7.42 3.45 -18.25
C SER A 178 -7.97 2.16 -17.60
N GLU A 179 -9.29 1.97 -17.66
CA GLU A 179 -9.98 0.78 -17.16
C GLU A 179 -9.52 -0.52 -17.84
N GLU A 180 -8.92 -0.43 -19.04
CA GLU A 180 -8.32 -1.59 -19.70
C GLU A 180 -7.21 -2.24 -18.87
N LEU A 181 -6.48 -1.45 -18.07
CA LEU A 181 -5.48 -1.98 -17.13
C LEU A 181 -6.13 -2.81 -16.02
N PHE A 182 -7.37 -2.53 -15.63
CA PHE A 182 -8.07 -3.27 -14.60
C PHE A 182 -8.43 -4.71 -15.01
N LYS A 183 -8.38 -5.03 -16.29
CA LYS A 183 -8.54 -6.40 -16.82
C LYS A 183 -7.33 -7.27 -16.51
N ILE A 184 -6.18 -6.67 -16.19
CA ILE A 184 -4.94 -7.39 -15.89
C ILE A 184 -5.05 -8.03 -14.50
N ALA A 185 -4.61 -9.28 -14.37
CA ALA A 185 -4.41 -10.01 -13.12
C ALA A 185 -5.63 -10.02 -12.17
N GLY A 186 -6.85 -10.09 -12.70
CA GLY A 186 -8.07 -10.24 -11.89
C GLY A 186 -8.43 -9.01 -11.08
N HIS A 187 -8.03 -7.81 -11.50
CA HIS A 187 -8.33 -6.57 -10.80
C HIS A 187 -9.82 -6.16 -10.85
N LEU A 188 -10.61 -6.77 -11.74
CA LEU A 188 -12.07 -6.64 -11.76
C LEU A 188 -12.78 -7.48 -10.68
N GLN A 189 -12.08 -8.42 -10.05
CA GLN A 189 -12.64 -9.29 -9.02
C GLN A 189 -12.35 -8.74 -7.62
N LYS A 190 -13.28 -8.96 -6.69
CA LYS A 190 -13.08 -8.64 -5.27
C LYS A 190 -12.03 -9.54 -4.65
N HIS A 191 -10.97 -8.95 -4.13
CA HIS A 191 -9.88 -9.62 -3.44
C HIS A 191 -9.34 -8.76 -2.30
N PRO A 192 -8.65 -9.35 -1.30
CA PRO A 192 -7.78 -8.57 -0.43
C PRO A 192 -6.72 -7.84 -1.27
N ARG A 193 -6.47 -6.56 -0.98
CA ARG A 193 -5.57 -5.71 -1.76
C ARG A 193 -4.59 -4.96 -0.86
N GLN A 194 -3.41 -4.73 -1.40
CA GLN A 194 -2.39 -3.84 -0.87
C GLN A 194 -2.08 -2.80 -1.93
N VAL A 195 -2.20 -1.52 -1.58
CA VAL A 195 -1.91 -0.41 -2.48
C VAL A 195 -0.92 0.53 -1.81
N ILE A 196 0.04 1.02 -2.58
CA ILE A 196 0.84 2.17 -2.20
C ILE A 196 0.38 3.39 -2.99
N ALA A 197 0.22 4.53 -2.31
CA ALA A 197 -0.17 5.78 -2.92
C ALA A 197 0.67 6.94 -2.37
N GLN A 198 0.62 8.08 -3.05
CA GLN A 198 1.36 9.27 -2.67
C GLN A 198 0.52 10.53 -2.89
N PHE A 199 0.60 11.46 -1.93
CA PHE A 199 0.06 12.81 -2.02
C PHE A 199 1.07 13.79 -2.65
N ASP A 200 0.63 14.98 -3.03
CA ASP A 200 1.51 16.02 -3.60
C ASP A 200 2.64 16.45 -2.66
N ASN A 201 2.38 16.46 -1.35
CA ASN A 201 3.39 16.75 -0.32
C ASN A 201 4.38 15.60 -0.09
N LYS A 202 4.33 14.56 -0.93
CA LYS A 202 5.12 13.32 -0.86
C LYS A 202 4.86 12.44 0.37
N ASP A 203 3.82 12.72 1.18
CA ASP A 203 3.36 11.73 2.15
C ASP A 203 2.97 10.45 1.43
N ILE A 204 3.32 9.31 2.00
CA ILE A 204 2.97 7.99 1.46
C ILE A 204 1.71 7.48 2.17
N LEU A 205 0.83 6.86 1.41
CA LEU A 205 -0.33 6.14 1.93
C LEU A 205 -0.23 4.67 1.55
N MET A 206 -0.32 3.79 2.55
CA MET A 206 -0.56 2.36 2.32
C MET A 206 -2.04 2.08 2.60
N LEU A 207 -2.75 1.51 1.62
CA LEU A 207 -4.11 1.00 1.79
C LEU A 207 -4.07 -0.52 1.77
N SER A 208 -4.56 -1.15 2.84
CA SER A 208 -4.66 -2.60 2.97
C SER A 208 -6.11 -2.97 3.20
N CYS A 209 -6.74 -3.79 2.37
CA CYS A 209 -8.12 -4.21 2.62
C CYS A 209 -8.24 -5.72 2.83
N GLY A 210 -9.26 -6.11 3.60
CA GLY A 210 -9.70 -7.47 3.79
C GLY A 210 -10.28 -8.11 2.53
N GLY A 211 -10.81 -9.32 2.66
CA GLY A 211 -11.48 -10.04 1.60
C GLY A 211 -11.57 -11.53 1.88
N ARG A 212 -12.32 -12.25 1.05
CA ARG A 212 -12.53 -13.71 1.20
C ARG A 212 -13.19 -14.07 2.53
N GLY A 213 -14.06 -13.18 3.07
CA GLY A 213 -14.71 -13.33 4.37
C GLY A 213 -13.90 -12.89 5.58
N PHE A 214 -12.65 -12.44 5.40
CA PHE A 214 -11.81 -11.88 6.46
C PHE A 214 -11.75 -10.35 6.33
N ASP A 215 -12.40 -9.63 7.24
CA ASP A 215 -12.64 -8.18 7.15
C ASP A 215 -13.44 -7.77 5.89
N GLY A 216 -14.29 -8.67 5.34
CA GLY A 216 -15.22 -8.39 4.24
C GLY A 216 -14.99 -9.22 2.97
N ASP A 217 -15.58 -8.76 1.85
CA ASP A 217 -15.59 -9.48 0.57
C ASP A 217 -14.32 -9.26 -0.24
N GLY A 218 -13.68 -8.10 -0.04
CA GLY A 218 -12.55 -7.61 -0.82
C GLY A 218 -12.93 -6.45 -1.73
N MET A 219 -11.94 -5.91 -2.44
CA MET A 219 -12.09 -4.75 -3.31
C MET A 219 -11.64 -5.05 -4.74
N THR A 220 -12.36 -4.48 -5.71
CA THR A 220 -11.97 -4.37 -7.12
C THR A 220 -11.04 -3.18 -7.31
N ALA A 221 -10.43 -3.05 -8.52
CA ALA A 221 -9.70 -1.84 -8.88
C ALA A 221 -10.59 -0.59 -8.88
N PHE A 222 -11.87 -0.72 -9.24
CA PHE A 222 -12.85 0.39 -9.20
C PHE A 222 -13.09 0.88 -7.77
N ASP A 223 -13.29 -0.04 -6.81
CA ASP A 223 -13.48 0.31 -5.40
C ASP A 223 -12.26 1.05 -4.85
N LEU A 224 -11.06 0.53 -5.13
CA LEU A 224 -9.80 1.14 -4.71
C LEU A 224 -9.63 2.53 -5.32
N THR A 225 -9.87 2.67 -6.64
CA THR A 225 -9.72 3.94 -7.35
C THR A 225 -10.70 4.99 -6.83
N ARG A 226 -11.96 4.62 -6.57
CA ARG A 226 -12.97 5.50 -5.97
C ARG A 226 -12.52 6.03 -4.61
N ILE A 227 -12.03 5.15 -3.73
CA ILE A 227 -11.55 5.55 -2.40
C ILE A 227 -10.33 6.46 -2.51
N LEU A 228 -9.37 6.12 -3.37
CA LEU A 228 -8.13 6.88 -3.53
C LEU A 228 -8.35 8.25 -4.20
N LYS A 229 -9.29 8.35 -5.14
CA LYS A 229 -9.73 9.63 -5.73
C LYS A 229 -10.38 10.53 -4.66
N ALA A 230 -11.23 9.97 -3.79
CA ALA A 230 -11.84 10.72 -2.69
C ALA A 230 -10.82 11.21 -1.65
N LEU A 231 -9.66 10.56 -1.54
CA LEU A 231 -8.53 10.97 -0.69
C LEU A 231 -7.60 11.96 -1.39
N ASP A 232 -7.83 12.29 -2.66
CA ASP A 232 -7.04 13.20 -3.48
C ASP A 232 -5.54 12.83 -3.55
N VAL A 233 -5.26 11.54 -3.75
CA VAL A 233 -3.87 11.09 -3.95
C VAL A 233 -3.41 11.42 -5.37
N ARG A 234 -2.16 11.86 -5.51
CA ARG A 234 -1.53 12.14 -6.81
C ARG A 234 -1.20 10.86 -7.59
N PHE A 235 -0.82 9.83 -6.89
CA PHE A 235 -0.33 8.57 -7.45
C PHE A 235 -0.83 7.38 -6.63
N ALA A 236 -1.12 6.25 -7.28
CA ALA A 236 -1.38 4.97 -6.61
C ALA A 236 -1.03 3.78 -7.49
N LEU A 237 -0.44 2.73 -6.89
CA LEU A 237 -0.11 1.47 -7.55
C LEU A 237 -0.48 0.28 -6.68
N ASN A 238 -1.15 -0.71 -7.27
CA ASN A 238 -1.53 -1.93 -6.59
C ASN A 238 -0.34 -2.88 -6.47
N LEU A 239 -0.05 -3.31 -5.25
CA LEU A 239 0.97 -4.30 -4.90
C LEU A 239 0.37 -5.71 -4.80
N ASP A 240 1.14 -6.69 -4.30
CA ASP A 240 0.63 -8.05 -4.09
C ASP A 240 -0.48 -8.09 -3.04
N GLY A 241 -1.52 -8.83 -3.37
CA GLY A 241 -2.76 -8.93 -2.59
C GLY A 241 -3.09 -10.36 -2.14
N GLY A 242 -4.38 -10.62 -1.98
CA GLY A 242 -4.86 -11.93 -1.52
C GLY A 242 -4.35 -12.26 -0.13
N GLY A 243 -3.94 -13.50 0.11
CA GLY A 243 -3.36 -13.93 1.38
C GLY A 243 -2.02 -13.28 1.75
N SER A 244 -1.45 -12.48 0.84
CA SER A 244 -0.20 -11.76 1.08
C SER A 244 -0.39 -10.47 1.85
N VAL A 245 -1.62 -9.88 1.86
CA VAL A 245 -1.89 -8.60 2.52
C VAL A 245 -1.49 -8.66 3.98
N SER A 246 -0.49 -7.87 4.33
CA SER A 246 0.02 -7.78 5.70
C SER A 246 0.56 -6.37 5.96
N THR A 247 0.03 -5.73 6.99
CA THR A 247 0.51 -4.45 7.52
C THR A 247 0.86 -4.65 8.98
N VAL A 248 2.10 -4.32 9.32
CA VAL A 248 2.68 -4.50 10.66
C VAL A 248 3.14 -3.16 11.20
N ILE A 249 2.78 -2.87 12.45
CA ILE A 249 3.24 -1.70 13.22
C ILE A 249 4.08 -2.22 14.38
N GLY A 250 5.37 -1.90 14.38
CA GLY A 250 6.32 -2.49 15.32
C GLY A 250 6.35 -4.02 15.18
N ASP A 251 5.80 -4.72 16.15
CA ASP A 251 5.68 -6.19 16.16
C ASP A 251 4.24 -6.69 15.96
N LYS A 252 3.27 -5.78 15.74
CA LYS A 252 1.84 -6.11 15.68
C LYS A 252 1.31 -6.13 14.26
N LEU A 253 0.81 -7.28 13.82
CA LEU A 253 0.04 -7.41 12.58
C LEU A 253 -1.35 -6.80 12.79
N ILE A 254 -1.73 -5.79 11.99
CA ILE A 254 -3.03 -5.11 12.09
C ILE A 254 -4.05 -5.64 11.10
N THR A 255 -3.64 -6.15 9.94
CA THR A 255 -4.52 -6.79 8.97
C THR A 255 -4.88 -8.21 9.39
N LYS A 256 -6.03 -8.71 8.94
CA LYS A 256 -6.42 -10.10 9.18
C LYS A 256 -5.57 -11.05 8.33
N LYS A 257 -5.18 -12.18 8.91
CA LYS A 257 -4.63 -13.30 8.15
C LYS A 257 -5.74 -13.90 7.28
N ILE A 258 -5.38 -14.45 6.14
CA ILE A 258 -6.34 -14.96 5.15
C ILE A 258 -6.12 -16.44 4.86
N ASP A 259 -4.84 -16.86 4.77
CA ASP A 259 -4.52 -18.25 4.46
C ASP A 259 -4.87 -19.20 5.62
N GLU A 260 -5.12 -20.46 5.29
CA GLU A 260 -5.51 -21.51 6.21
C GLU A 260 -6.65 -21.07 7.15
N LYS A 261 -7.73 -20.56 6.55
CA LYS A 261 -8.93 -20.07 7.26
C LYS A 261 -8.60 -18.98 8.30
N GLY A 262 -7.67 -18.08 7.98
CA GLY A 262 -7.31 -16.94 8.84
C GLY A 262 -6.29 -17.24 9.93
N THR A 263 -5.66 -18.39 9.92
CA THR A 263 -4.69 -18.80 10.96
C THR A 263 -3.24 -18.52 10.57
N LYS A 264 -2.92 -18.50 9.26
CA LYS A 264 -1.56 -18.40 8.75
C LYS A 264 -1.26 -17.09 8.05
N GLU A 265 -0.15 -16.48 8.39
CA GLU A 265 0.45 -15.39 7.64
C GLU A 265 1.32 -15.95 6.51
N ARG A 266 1.10 -15.47 5.28
CA ARG A 266 1.82 -15.97 4.11
C ARG A 266 3.27 -15.50 4.12
N LEU A 267 4.21 -16.40 3.88
CA LEU A 267 5.62 -16.05 3.73
C LEU A 267 5.82 -15.24 2.44
N ARG A 268 6.57 -14.15 2.54
CA ARG A 268 6.83 -13.21 1.45
C ARG A 268 8.30 -13.15 1.07
N PRO A 269 8.61 -12.91 -0.22
CA PRO A 269 10.00 -12.81 -0.67
C PRO A 269 10.62 -11.44 -0.42
N ASN A 270 9.80 -10.37 -0.26
CA ASN A 270 10.26 -9.00 -0.07
C ASN A 270 9.24 -8.14 0.67
N PHE A 271 9.72 -7.01 1.19
CA PHE A 271 9.00 -6.14 2.11
C PHE A 271 9.29 -4.67 1.83
N LEU A 272 8.23 -3.85 1.85
CA LEU A 272 8.37 -2.40 2.05
C LEU A 272 8.35 -2.10 3.56
N TYR A 273 9.24 -1.21 4.00
CA TYR A 273 9.35 -0.92 5.44
C TYR A 273 9.89 0.47 5.73
N VAL A 274 9.65 0.92 6.96
CA VAL A 274 10.18 2.15 7.53
C VAL A 274 10.87 1.80 8.86
N MET A 275 12.06 2.35 9.08
CA MET A 275 12.79 2.19 10.34
C MET A 275 12.28 3.18 11.40
N PRO A 276 12.38 2.88 12.70
CA PRO A 276 12.26 3.89 13.74
C PRO A 276 13.29 5.01 13.51
N ASN A 277 12.90 6.25 13.84
CA ASN A 277 13.83 7.40 13.82
C ASN A 277 14.76 7.39 15.02
#